data_88f86a7804f2b4a68341cd4433ff3bc3
#
_entry.id   88f86a7804f2b4a68341cd4433ff3bc3
#
_cell.length_a   1.000
_cell.length_b   1.000
_cell.length_c   1.000
_cell.angle_alpha   90.00
_cell.angle_beta   90.00
_cell.angle_gamma   90.00
#
_symmetry.space_group_name_H-M   'P 1'
#
loop_
_entity.id
_entity.type
_entity.pdbx_description
1 polymer ?
#
loop_
_entity_poly.entity_id
_entity_poly.type
_entity_poly.pdbx_seq_one_letter_code
_entity_poly.pdbx_strand_id
1 'polypeptide(L)'
;MKKEMDPLMAASNVYKLLNENDKVRVLEVVSKPGDVAKMHHHPDHVIYALKGGKATLTAGGKSQEMEIKTGSVLFLDAQDHEMKNIGNSTIDLIVMELKK
;
A
#
# COMPACT_ATOMS: atom_id res chain seq x y z
N MET A 1 7.15 6.01 14.94
CA MET A 1 6.76 6.43 13.57
C MET A 1 6.26 7.87 13.60
N LYS A 2 6.64 8.64 12.62
CA LYS A 2 6.14 10.01 12.49
C LYS A 2 4.71 9.95 11.94
N LYS A 3 3.84 10.76 12.52
CA LYS A 3 2.42 10.78 12.17
C LYS A 3 2.20 11.12 10.68
N GLU A 4 2.99 12.04 10.14
CA GLU A 4 2.87 12.45 8.74
C GLU A 4 3.29 11.36 7.74
N MET A 5 3.92 10.29 8.20
CA MET A 5 4.25 9.12 7.36
C MET A 5 3.15 8.07 7.39
N ASP A 6 2.11 8.25 8.19
CA ASP A 6 0.98 7.32 8.21
C ASP A 6 0.30 7.33 6.85
N PRO A 7 0.01 6.16 6.24
CA PRO A 7 -0.64 6.11 4.93
C PRO A 7 -1.95 6.89 4.84
N LEU A 8 -2.71 6.94 5.94
CA LEU A 8 -3.98 7.68 5.95
C LEU A 8 -3.76 9.19 5.88
N MET A 9 -2.56 9.67 6.17
CA MET A 9 -2.19 11.08 6.05
C MET A 9 -1.35 11.34 4.80
N ALA A 10 -0.28 10.57 4.64
CA ALA A 10 0.67 10.79 3.54
C ALA A 10 0.10 10.42 2.19
N ALA A 11 -0.80 9.43 2.14
CA ALA A 11 -1.36 8.89 0.89
C ALA A 11 -2.88 8.80 0.99
N SER A 12 -3.51 9.83 1.54
CA SER A 12 -4.95 9.87 1.74
C SER A 12 -5.76 9.78 0.44
N ASN A 13 -5.12 10.08 -0.69
CA ASN A 13 -5.77 10.00 -2.00
C ASN A 13 -6.08 8.56 -2.41
N VAL A 14 -5.38 7.57 -1.86
CA VAL A 14 -5.57 6.17 -2.23
C VAL A 14 -5.90 5.26 -1.04
N TYR A 15 -5.55 5.65 0.20
CA TYR A 15 -5.76 4.82 1.38
C TYR A 15 -7.03 5.19 2.12
N LYS A 16 -7.75 4.17 2.60
CA LYS A 16 -8.96 4.32 3.39
C LYS A 16 -8.93 3.31 4.54
N LEU A 17 -9.29 3.75 5.75
CA LEU A 17 -9.38 2.85 6.90
C LEU A 17 -10.68 2.06 6.81
N LEU A 18 -10.57 0.73 6.88
CA LEU A 18 -11.72 -0.17 6.88
C LEU A 18 -12.06 -0.67 8.28
N ASN A 19 -11.04 -1.04 9.05
CA ASN A 19 -11.24 -1.58 10.38
C ASN A 19 -9.96 -1.45 11.17
N GLU A 20 -10.09 -1.35 12.49
CA GLU A 20 -8.91 -1.28 13.36
C GLU A 20 -9.28 -1.80 14.74
N ASN A 21 -8.39 -2.62 15.31
CA ASN A 21 -8.50 -3.08 16.68
C ASN A 21 -7.11 -3.12 17.30
N ASP A 22 -6.96 -3.75 18.47
CA ASP A 22 -5.68 -3.78 19.16
C ASP A 22 -4.65 -4.70 18.50
N LYS A 23 -5.04 -5.48 17.50
CA LYS A 23 -4.16 -6.45 16.84
C LYS A 23 -3.82 -6.11 15.40
N VAL A 24 -4.76 -5.52 14.68
CA VAL A 24 -4.57 -5.20 13.26
C VAL A 24 -5.24 -3.89 12.90
N ARG A 25 -4.72 -3.27 11.85
CA ARG A 25 -5.35 -2.14 11.19
C ARG A 25 -5.54 -2.52 9.73
N VAL A 26 -6.77 -2.51 9.24
CA VAL A 26 -7.10 -2.94 7.89
C VAL A 26 -7.41 -1.72 7.04
N LEU A 27 -6.67 -1.58 5.95
CA LEU A 27 -6.77 -0.45 5.02
C LEU A 27 -7.13 -0.97 3.63
N GLU A 28 -7.84 -0.14 2.87
CA GLU A 28 -8.02 -0.39 1.44
C GLU A 28 -7.22 0.63 0.65
N VAL A 29 -6.59 0.16 -0.43
CA VAL A 29 -5.86 0.99 -1.38
C VAL A 29 -6.60 0.93 -2.70
N VAL A 30 -7.08 2.07 -3.18
CA VAL A 30 -7.66 2.18 -4.52
C VAL A 30 -6.80 3.18 -5.27
N SER A 31 -6.04 2.68 -6.24
CA SER A 31 -5.08 3.47 -7.00
C SER A 31 -5.45 3.43 -8.47
N LYS A 32 -5.85 4.57 -9.01
CA LYS A 32 -6.18 4.71 -10.42
C LYS A 32 -4.89 4.88 -11.23
N PRO A 33 -4.92 4.64 -12.55
CA PRO A 33 -3.74 4.88 -13.38
C PRO A 33 -3.18 6.28 -13.15
N GLY A 34 -1.89 6.36 -12.86
CA GLY A 34 -1.19 7.61 -12.59
C GLY A 34 -1.21 8.07 -11.14
N ASP A 35 -2.05 7.48 -10.31
CA ASP A 35 -2.07 7.86 -8.88
C ASP A 35 -0.76 7.50 -8.20
N VAL A 36 -0.33 8.41 -7.32
CA VAL A 36 0.87 8.21 -6.50
C VAL A 36 0.45 8.18 -5.04
N ALA A 37 0.77 7.08 -4.37
CA ALA A 37 0.72 7.00 -2.92
C ALA A 37 2.08 7.49 -2.43
N LYS A 38 2.14 8.75 -1.97
CA LYS A 38 3.40 9.37 -1.55
C LYS A 38 4.06 8.56 -0.44
N MET A 39 5.36 8.79 -0.26
CA MET A 39 6.15 8.07 0.73
C MET A 39 5.42 7.99 2.06
N HIS A 40 5.25 6.75 2.55
CA HIS A 40 4.52 6.47 3.78
C HIS A 40 5.14 5.26 4.45
N HIS A 41 4.79 5.05 5.72
CA HIS A 41 5.34 3.97 6.53
C HIS A 41 4.28 2.92 6.84
N HIS A 42 4.65 1.65 6.69
CA HIS A 42 3.86 0.53 7.20
C HIS A 42 4.70 -0.27 8.19
N PRO A 43 4.08 -0.77 9.28
CA PRO A 43 4.68 -1.87 10.04
C PRO A 43 4.63 -3.14 9.21
N ASP A 44 5.00 -4.29 9.78
CA ASP A 44 4.81 -5.57 9.10
C ASP A 44 3.35 -5.68 8.65
N HIS A 45 3.13 -6.10 7.41
CA HIS A 45 1.77 -6.11 6.87
C HIS A 45 1.59 -7.18 5.81
N VAL A 46 0.33 -7.59 5.64
CA VAL A 46 -0.09 -8.54 4.62
C VAL A 46 -0.96 -7.78 3.62
N ILE A 47 -0.75 -8.05 2.34
CA ILE A 47 -1.51 -7.44 1.26
C ILE A 47 -2.27 -8.52 0.51
N TYR A 48 -3.57 -8.31 0.29
CA TYR A 48 -4.38 -9.13 -0.59
C TYR A 48 -4.84 -8.27 -1.77
N ALA A 49 -4.58 -8.73 -2.99
CA ALA A 49 -4.90 -7.98 -4.20
C ALA A 49 -6.29 -8.36 -4.71
N LEU A 50 -7.28 -7.48 -4.49
CA LEU A 50 -8.60 -7.64 -5.09
C LEU A 50 -8.53 -7.42 -6.59
N LYS A 51 -7.78 -6.40 -7.02
CA LYS A 51 -7.47 -6.13 -8.43
C LYS A 51 -6.01 -5.75 -8.52
N GLY A 52 -5.25 -6.53 -9.24
CA GLY A 52 -3.84 -6.25 -9.44
C GLY A 52 -3.59 -5.26 -10.56
N GLY A 53 -2.32 -5.10 -10.91
CA GLY A 53 -1.88 -4.19 -11.97
C GLY A 53 -0.40 -3.97 -11.89
N LYS A 54 0.08 -3.00 -12.65
CA LYS A 54 1.49 -2.64 -12.67
C LYS A 54 1.75 -1.41 -11.84
N ALA A 55 2.78 -1.46 -11.02
CA ALA A 55 3.14 -0.36 -10.15
C ALA A 55 4.65 -0.21 -10.06
N THR A 56 5.10 0.99 -9.73
CA THR A 56 6.48 1.24 -9.34
C THR A 56 6.50 1.41 -7.83
N LEU A 57 7.33 0.64 -7.17
CA LEU A 57 7.55 0.75 -5.73
C LEU A 57 8.91 1.36 -5.49
N THR A 58 8.94 2.45 -4.73
CA THR A 58 10.18 3.14 -4.37
C THR A 58 10.41 2.96 -2.88
N ALA A 59 11.52 2.34 -2.52
CA ALA A 59 11.91 2.10 -1.15
C ALA A 59 13.42 2.10 -1.04
N GLY A 60 13.97 2.69 0.02
CA GLY A 60 15.39 2.74 0.25
C GLY A 60 16.17 3.43 -0.87
N GLY A 61 15.58 4.43 -1.51
CA GLY A 61 16.21 5.18 -2.60
C GLY A 61 16.23 4.45 -3.94
N LYS A 62 15.54 3.31 -4.04
CA LYS A 62 15.48 2.52 -5.28
C LYS A 62 14.06 2.35 -5.72
N SER A 63 13.82 2.46 -7.03
CA SER A 63 12.52 2.23 -7.64
C SER A 63 12.54 0.93 -8.41
N GLN A 64 11.45 0.18 -8.31
CA GLN A 64 11.34 -1.13 -8.90
C GLN A 64 9.93 -1.30 -9.46
N GLU A 65 9.85 -1.71 -10.73
CA GLU A 65 8.55 -2.05 -11.31
C GLU A 65 8.13 -3.43 -10.82
N MET A 66 6.85 -3.56 -10.55
CA MET A 66 6.30 -4.85 -10.11
C MET A 66 4.93 -5.05 -10.73
N GLU A 67 4.60 -6.30 -10.98
CA GLU A 67 3.27 -6.68 -11.37
C GLU A 67 2.59 -7.35 -10.19
N ILE A 68 1.44 -6.79 -9.79
CA ILE A 68 0.65 -7.35 -8.70
C ILE A 68 -0.48 -8.16 -9.33
N LYS A 69 -0.49 -9.46 -9.07
CA LYS A 69 -1.51 -10.33 -9.66
C LYS A 69 -2.77 -10.30 -8.82
N THR A 70 -3.92 -10.20 -9.49
CA THR A 70 -5.23 -10.30 -8.83
C THR A 70 -5.29 -11.62 -8.06
N GLY A 71 -5.74 -11.56 -6.82
CA GLY A 71 -5.87 -12.73 -5.94
C GLY A 71 -4.59 -13.11 -5.22
N SER A 72 -3.48 -12.41 -5.46
CA SER A 72 -2.22 -12.73 -4.78
C SER A 72 -2.20 -12.19 -3.36
N VAL A 73 -1.40 -12.86 -2.52
CA VAL A 73 -1.17 -12.47 -1.14
C VAL A 73 0.32 -12.23 -0.96
N LEU A 74 0.68 -11.08 -0.41
CA LEU A 74 2.08 -10.71 -0.18
C LEU A 74 2.27 -10.35 1.28
N PHE A 75 3.41 -10.73 1.84
CA PHE A 75 3.83 -10.25 3.15
C PHE A 75 5.03 -9.33 2.95
N LEU A 76 4.99 -8.15 3.56
CA LEU A 76 6.09 -7.19 3.52
C LEU A 76 6.48 -6.81 4.94
N ASP A 77 7.79 -6.75 5.17
CA ASP A 77 8.33 -6.25 6.43
C ASP A 77 8.07 -4.75 6.57
N ALA A 78 8.16 -4.27 7.81
CA ALA A 78 8.03 -2.84 8.10
C ALA A 78 8.96 -2.03 7.20
N GLN A 79 8.41 -1.03 6.54
CA GLN A 79 9.19 -0.23 5.58
C GLN A 79 8.52 1.09 5.26
N ASP A 80 9.32 2.03 4.78
CA ASP A 80 8.83 3.25 4.14
C ASP A 80 8.89 3.03 2.64
N HIS A 81 7.80 3.37 1.95
CA HIS A 81 7.80 3.25 0.49
C HIS A 81 6.79 4.21 -0.14
N GLU A 82 6.93 4.37 -1.44
CA GLU A 82 6.03 5.14 -2.28
C GLU A 82 5.61 4.24 -3.44
N MET A 83 4.34 4.33 -3.84
CA MET A 83 3.83 3.48 -4.92
C MET A 83 3.12 4.33 -5.96
N LYS A 84 3.41 4.06 -7.25
CA LYS A 84 2.72 4.71 -8.36
C LYS A 84 2.10 3.65 -9.25
N ASN A 85 0.83 3.83 -9.60
CA ASN A 85 0.17 2.96 -10.57
C ASN A 85 0.63 3.39 -11.97
N ILE A 86 1.42 2.52 -12.62
CA ILE A 86 1.95 2.77 -13.96
C ILE A 86 1.21 1.98 -15.04
N GLY A 87 0.17 1.26 -14.66
CA GLY A 87 -0.64 0.49 -15.61
C GLY A 87 -1.81 1.31 -16.14
N ASN A 88 -2.75 0.61 -16.75
CA ASN A 88 -3.94 1.24 -17.35
C ASN A 88 -5.24 0.79 -16.69
N SER A 89 -5.15 0.17 -15.53
CA SER A 89 -6.33 -0.27 -14.77
C SER A 89 -6.17 0.10 -13.31
N THR A 90 -7.30 0.19 -12.60
CA THR A 90 -7.31 0.49 -11.17
C THR A 90 -6.76 -0.69 -10.37
N ILE A 91 -5.87 -0.40 -9.43
CA ILE A 91 -5.36 -1.38 -8.47
C ILE A 91 -6.18 -1.23 -7.20
N ASP A 92 -6.63 -2.36 -6.64
CA ASP A 92 -7.43 -2.38 -5.42
C ASP A 92 -6.86 -3.45 -4.50
N LEU A 93 -6.33 -3.00 -3.36
CA LEU A 93 -5.64 -3.86 -2.40
C LEU A 93 -6.25 -3.74 -1.03
N ILE A 94 -6.22 -4.84 -0.28
CA ILE A 94 -6.48 -4.82 1.16
C ILE A 94 -5.14 -4.99 1.85
N VAL A 95 -4.82 -4.05 2.74
CA VAL A 95 -3.57 -4.05 3.51
C VAL A 95 -3.92 -4.29 4.97
N MET A 96 -3.35 -5.34 5.55
CA MET A 96 -3.55 -5.68 6.95
C MET A 96 -2.26 -5.43 7.70
N GLU A 97 -2.21 -4.31 8.43
CA GLU A 97 -1.05 -3.94 9.24
C GLU A 97 -1.12 -4.64 10.59
N LEU A 98 -0.04 -5.28 10.97
CA LEU A 98 0.02 -6.03 12.22
C LEU A 98 0.48 -5.11 13.35
N LYS A 99 -0.22 -5.15 14.46
CA LYS A 99 0.15 -4.40 15.66
C LYS A 99 0.89 -5.33 16.61
N LYS A 100 1.85 -4.77 17.31
CA LYS A 100 2.62 -5.52 18.29
C LYS A 100 2.22 -5.17 19.70
#